data_796e691ab6b8a3defa50703199021340
#
_entry.id   796e691ab6b8a3defa50703199021340
#
_cell.length_a   1.000
_cell.length_b   1.000
_cell.length_c   1.000
_cell.angle_alpha   90.00
_cell.angle_beta   90.00
_cell.angle_gamma   90.00
#
_symmetry.space_group_name_H-M   'P 1'
#
loop_
_entity.id
_entity.type
_entity.pdbx_description
1 polymer ?
#
loop_
_entity_poly.entity_id
_entity_poly.type
_entity_poly.pdbx_seq_one_letter_code
_entity_poly.pdbx_strand_id
1 'polypeptide(L)'
;MKMRSDILRSAAMLAATFFSVGAHAGGLAAYNVGSADVGLASAGAEARAADPSTIYANPAGMTRLKGTQVLLGVQALYADVEFDIDAGTSPGLGSHSGGNAVGWFPGGGVFVTHQVSPSFTLGFGSASSFGLGLEYDKSWAGRYYGRQAALIGLSLLPSVAYKVNDKLSL
;
A
#
# COMPACT_ATOMS: atom_id res chain seq x y z
N MET A 1 8.36 -23.81 -39.66
CA MET A 1 9.15 -23.54 -38.43
C MET A 1 9.34 -22.05 -38.14
N LYS A 2 9.51 -21.21 -39.13
CA LYS A 2 9.68 -19.73 -39.00
C LYS A 2 8.46 -19.02 -38.37
N MET A 3 7.25 -19.34 -38.80
CA MET A 3 6.00 -18.72 -38.35
C MET A 3 5.71 -18.91 -36.84
N ARG A 4 6.11 -20.05 -36.23
CA ARG A 4 5.98 -20.27 -34.78
C ARG A 4 6.93 -19.41 -33.94
N SER A 5 8.14 -19.15 -34.46
CA SER A 5 9.09 -18.28 -33.77
C SER A 5 8.67 -16.82 -33.81
N ASP A 6 8.01 -16.38 -34.85
CA ASP A 6 7.54 -15.00 -34.99
C ASP A 6 6.32 -14.73 -34.13
N ILE A 7 5.40 -15.70 -33.98
CA ILE A 7 4.26 -15.62 -33.05
C ILE A 7 4.76 -15.58 -31.58
N LEU A 8 5.75 -16.39 -31.22
CA LEU A 8 6.34 -16.39 -29.87
C LEU A 8 7.07 -15.08 -29.56
N ARG A 9 7.77 -14.49 -30.52
CA ARG A 9 8.41 -13.19 -30.39
C ARG A 9 7.41 -12.06 -30.23
N SER A 10 6.34 -12.05 -31.00
CA SER A 10 5.26 -11.08 -30.92
C SER A 10 4.51 -11.17 -29.59
N ALA A 11 4.22 -12.38 -29.11
CA ALA A 11 3.60 -12.59 -27.81
C ALA A 11 4.51 -12.17 -26.64
N ALA A 12 5.83 -12.42 -26.75
CA ALA A 12 6.79 -11.97 -25.75
C ALA A 12 6.95 -10.43 -25.73
N MET A 13 6.92 -9.78 -26.89
CA MET A 13 6.93 -8.31 -26.98
C MET A 13 5.64 -7.71 -26.43
N LEU A 14 4.47 -8.31 -26.71
CA LEU A 14 3.20 -7.86 -26.17
C LEU A 14 3.16 -8.03 -24.65
N ALA A 15 3.65 -9.13 -24.11
CA ALA A 15 3.77 -9.35 -22.67
C ALA A 15 4.71 -8.33 -22.01
N ALA A 16 5.85 -8.00 -22.64
CA ALA A 16 6.79 -7.01 -22.14
C ALA A 16 6.20 -5.60 -22.05
N THR A 17 5.30 -5.22 -22.95
CA THR A 17 4.62 -3.92 -22.94
C THR A 17 3.60 -3.79 -21.79
N PHE A 18 3.06 -4.89 -21.29
CA PHE A 18 2.18 -4.87 -20.10
C PHE A 18 2.95 -4.75 -18.77
N PHE A 19 4.26 -5.05 -18.77
CA PHE A 19 5.10 -4.89 -17.57
C PHE A 19 5.76 -3.52 -17.43
N SER A 20 5.64 -2.64 -18.41
CA SER A 20 6.25 -1.30 -18.37
C SER A 20 5.32 -0.22 -17.78
N VAL A 21 4.24 -0.59 -17.11
CA VAL A 21 3.29 0.37 -16.56
C VAL A 21 3.62 0.65 -15.11
N GLY A 22 4.25 1.78 -14.89
CA GLY A 22 4.15 2.47 -13.62
C GLY A 22 5.45 2.60 -12.84
N ALA A 23 6.24 3.60 -13.21
CA ALA A 23 7.05 4.28 -12.20
C ALA A 23 6.06 4.98 -11.27
N HIS A 24 5.64 4.30 -10.19
CA HIS A 24 4.86 4.92 -9.15
C HIS A 24 5.80 5.71 -8.25
N ALA A 25 5.86 7.01 -8.46
CA ALA A 25 6.49 7.93 -7.52
C ALA A 25 5.54 8.17 -6.33
N GLY A 26 5.22 7.11 -5.58
CA GLY A 26 4.41 7.15 -4.37
C GLY A 26 5.31 7.15 -3.14
N GLY A 27 5.98 8.25 -2.82
CA GLY A 27 6.87 8.35 -1.67
C GLY A 27 6.20 8.21 -0.30
N LEU A 28 4.89 7.98 -0.25
CA LEU A 28 4.09 7.90 0.98
C LEU A 28 3.24 6.64 1.07
N ALA A 29 3.54 5.62 0.27
CA ALA A 29 2.82 4.35 0.33
C ALA A 29 3.16 3.60 1.61
N ALA A 30 2.16 3.32 2.43
CA ALA A 30 2.29 2.44 3.58
C ALA A 30 1.95 1.02 3.14
N TYR A 31 2.97 0.21 2.94
CA TYR A 31 2.81 -1.21 2.58
C TYR A 31 2.32 -2.06 3.75
N ASN A 32 2.40 -1.53 4.95
CA ASN A 32 2.01 -2.20 6.18
C ASN A 32 0.57 -1.84 6.52
N VAL A 33 -0.31 -2.81 6.49
CA VAL A 33 -1.76 -2.61 6.73
C VAL A 33 -2.20 -3.12 8.11
N GLY A 34 -1.30 -3.08 9.08
CA GLY A 34 -1.58 -3.55 10.44
C GLY A 34 -1.64 -5.07 10.57
N SER A 35 -1.07 -5.81 9.61
CA SER A 35 -0.95 -7.28 9.67
C SER A 35 0.34 -7.71 10.37
N ALA A 36 0.51 -9.02 10.59
CA ALA A 36 1.74 -9.59 11.13
C ALA A 36 3.00 -9.25 10.31
N ASP A 37 2.82 -8.84 9.06
CA ASP A 37 3.90 -8.42 8.15
C ASP A 37 4.63 -7.16 8.60
N VAL A 38 4.00 -6.34 9.45
CA VAL A 38 4.63 -5.16 10.05
C VAL A 38 5.92 -5.55 10.78
N GLY A 39 5.87 -6.59 11.59
CA GLY A 39 7.04 -7.10 12.34
C GLY A 39 8.15 -7.67 11.47
N LEU A 40 7.86 -7.96 10.20
CA LEU A 40 8.80 -8.48 9.20
C LEU A 40 9.18 -7.41 8.16
N ALA A 41 8.80 -6.15 8.37
CA ALA A 41 8.94 -5.08 7.38
C ALA A 41 8.45 -5.49 5.98
N SER A 42 7.35 -6.26 5.93
CA SER A 42 6.73 -6.85 4.74
C SER A 42 7.61 -7.84 3.96
N ALA A 43 8.70 -8.33 4.56
CA ALA A 43 9.57 -9.31 3.90
C ALA A 43 8.81 -10.59 3.58
N GLY A 44 8.74 -10.94 2.29
CA GLY A 44 8.05 -12.12 1.79
C GLY A 44 6.52 -12.06 1.85
N ALA A 45 5.91 -10.88 1.99
CA ALA A 45 4.45 -10.71 2.05
C ALA A 45 3.74 -11.35 0.85
N GLU A 46 4.31 -11.20 -0.35
CA GLU A 46 3.76 -11.75 -1.60
C GLU A 46 3.79 -13.28 -1.66
N ALA A 47 4.67 -13.91 -0.89
CA ALA A 47 4.89 -15.36 -0.95
C ALA A 47 4.32 -16.13 0.25
N ARG A 48 4.22 -15.51 1.42
CA ARG A 48 3.87 -16.21 2.67
C ARG A 48 2.43 -16.68 2.70
N ALA A 49 1.48 -15.85 2.29
CA ALA A 49 0.05 -16.17 2.32
C ALA A 49 -0.38 -16.82 3.66
N ALA A 50 0.00 -16.20 4.77
CA ALA A 50 -0.20 -16.75 6.11
C ALA A 50 -1.57 -16.39 6.68
N ASP A 51 -2.17 -15.30 6.25
CA ASP A 51 -3.44 -14.76 6.73
C ASP A 51 -4.16 -13.96 5.62
N PRO A 52 -5.40 -13.49 5.85
CA PRO A 52 -6.20 -12.77 4.85
C PRO A 52 -5.57 -11.48 4.28
N SER A 53 -4.56 -10.89 4.92
CA SER A 53 -3.87 -9.71 4.36
C SER A 53 -3.10 -10.02 3.07
N THR A 54 -2.93 -11.30 2.71
CA THR A 54 -2.41 -11.71 1.41
C THR A 54 -3.20 -11.12 0.25
N ILE A 55 -4.47 -10.74 0.44
CA ILE A 55 -5.28 -10.02 -0.54
C ILE A 55 -4.58 -8.75 -1.01
N TYR A 56 -3.90 -8.06 -0.10
CA TYR A 56 -3.23 -6.79 -0.40
C TYR A 56 -1.94 -6.99 -1.21
N ALA A 57 -1.17 -8.02 -0.90
CA ALA A 57 0.13 -8.28 -1.50
C ALA A 57 0.04 -9.22 -2.72
N ASN A 58 -0.69 -10.34 -2.57
CA ASN A 58 -0.84 -11.37 -3.60
C ASN A 58 -2.15 -12.14 -3.43
N PRO A 59 -3.25 -11.74 -4.09
CA PRO A 59 -4.54 -12.41 -3.95
C PRO A 59 -4.54 -13.91 -4.28
N ALA A 60 -3.66 -14.37 -5.18
CA ALA A 60 -3.53 -15.79 -5.49
C ALA A 60 -3.16 -16.64 -4.26
N GLY A 61 -2.50 -16.03 -3.29
CA GLY A 61 -2.18 -16.65 -2.00
C GLY A 61 -3.39 -17.09 -1.19
N MET A 62 -4.57 -16.51 -1.41
CA MET A 62 -5.80 -16.90 -0.72
C MET A 62 -6.15 -18.37 -0.91
N THR A 63 -5.70 -19.02 -1.97
CA THR A 63 -5.93 -20.47 -2.20
C THR A 63 -5.29 -21.36 -1.15
N ARG A 64 -4.36 -20.82 -0.33
CA ARG A 64 -3.69 -21.53 0.76
C ARG A 64 -4.45 -21.40 2.09
N LEU A 65 -5.40 -20.46 2.17
CA LEU A 65 -6.19 -20.21 3.37
C LEU A 65 -7.43 -21.10 3.36
N LYS A 66 -7.68 -21.76 4.49
CA LYS A 66 -8.78 -22.71 4.62
C LYS A 66 -9.97 -22.08 5.34
N GLY A 67 -11.16 -22.44 4.90
CA GLY A 67 -12.42 -22.00 5.51
C GLY A 67 -12.67 -20.50 5.37
N THR A 68 -13.28 -19.92 6.39
CA THR A 68 -13.49 -18.47 6.48
C THR A 68 -12.52 -17.88 7.47
N GLN A 69 -11.78 -16.86 7.06
CA GLN A 69 -10.85 -16.15 7.92
C GLN A 69 -11.11 -14.65 7.85
N VAL A 70 -10.96 -13.98 8.97
CA VAL A 70 -11.09 -12.52 9.11
C VAL A 70 -9.84 -12.00 9.80
N LEU A 71 -9.26 -10.95 9.26
CA LEU A 71 -8.18 -10.20 9.88
C LEU A 71 -8.59 -8.74 10.04
N LEU A 72 -8.46 -8.22 11.23
CA LEU A 72 -8.53 -6.80 11.54
C LEU A 72 -7.15 -6.35 12.01
N GLY A 73 -6.52 -5.48 11.24
CA GLY A 73 -5.25 -4.86 11.59
C GLY A 73 -5.44 -3.39 11.91
N VAL A 74 -4.82 -2.94 13.00
CA VAL A 74 -4.72 -1.52 13.35
C VAL A 74 -3.27 -1.18 13.64
N GLN A 75 -2.86 0.02 13.25
CA GLN A 75 -1.53 0.54 13.52
C GLN A 75 -1.58 2.01 13.87
N ALA A 76 -0.65 2.45 14.68
CA ALA A 76 -0.39 3.85 14.95
C ALA A 76 1.01 4.19 14.43
N LEU A 77 1.08 5.18 13.57
CA LEU A 77 2.32 5.70 13.02
C LEU A 77 2.61 7.04 13.68
N TYR A 78 3.87 7.27 14.04
CA TYR A 78 4.33 8.58 14.50
C TYR A 78 5.37 9.09 13.52
N ALA A 79 5.20 10.32 13.07
CA ALA A 79 6.18 11.00 12.25
C ALA A 79 6.51 12.36 12.87
N ASP A 80 7.80 12.67 12.86
CA ASP A 80 8.32 13.96 13.26
C ASP A 80 8.80 14.68 12.01
N VAL A 81 8.02 15.72 11.62
CA VAL A 81 8.29 16.48 10.40
C VAL A 81 8.33 17.96 10.79
N GLU A 82 9.52 18.48 10.86
CA GLU A 82 9.78 19.87 11.22
C GLU A 82 10.29 20.65 10.02
N PHE A 83 9.99 21.95 10.04
CA PHE A 83 10.51 22.88 9.06
C PHE A 83 11.61 23.74 9.69
N ASP A 84 12.79 23.71 9.10
CA ASP A 84 13.89 24.55 9.53
C ASP A 84 13.87 25.91 8.82
N ILE A 85 13.97 26.96 9.64
CA ILE A 85 14.05 28.34 9.14
C ILE A 85 15.52 28.70 8.97
N ASP A 86 15.92 29.01 7.75
CA ASP A 86 17.27 29.43 7.44
C ASP A 86 17.41 30.97 7.45
N ALA A 87 18.65 31.43 7.32
CA ALA A 87 18.98 32.87 7.30
C ALA A 87 18.41 33.61 6.06
N GLY A 88 17.96 32.88 5.05
CA GLY A 88 17.32 33.43 3.84
C GLY A 88 15.83 33.73 4.03
N THR A 89 15.25 33.26 5.11
CA THR A 89 13.81 33.51 5.37
C THR A 89 13.55 34.98 5.62
N SER A 90 12.58 35.54 4.92
CA SER A 90 12.22 36.95 5.06
C SER A 90 11.78 37.28 6.49
N PRO A 91 12.34 38.32 7.14
CA PRO A 91 11.99 38.71 8.50
C PRO A 91 10.48 39.00 8.70
N GLY A 92 9.77 39.45 7.66
CA GLY A 92 8.33 39.72 7.68
C GLY A 92 7.47 38.47 7.80
N LEU A 93 8.03 37.27 7.54
CA LEU A 93 7.33 36.01 7.69
C LEU A 93 7.37 35.45 9.13
N GLY A 94 8.22 36.02 9.99
CA GLY A 94 8.45 35.56 11.35
C GLY A 94 9.50 34.44 11.42
N SER A 95 9.76 33.97 12.63
CA SER A 95 10.81 32.98 12.92
C SER A 95 10.26 31.68 13.53
N HIS A 96 8.98 31.37 13.32
CA HIS A 96 8.35 30.19 13.93
C HIS A 96 8.36 29.04 12.91
N SER A 97 8.98 27.90 13.28
CA SER A 97 9.11 26.71 12.45
C SER A 97 7.78 25.96 12.21
N GLY A 98 6.78 26.19 13.05
CA GLY A 98 5.47 25.53 12.98
C GLY A 98 5.38 24.23 13.78
N GLY A 99 6.48 23.80 14.41
CA GLY A 99 6.54 22.56 15.19
C GLY A 99 6.42 21.30 14.31
N ASN A 100 6.17 20.17 14.97
CA ASN A 100 5.92 18.91 14.26
C ASN A 100 4.59 18.96 13.52
N ALA A 101 4.64 18.87 12.20
CA ALA A 101 3.48 19.01 11.33
C ALA A 101 2.63 17.73 11.21
N VAL A 102 3.09 16.55 11.67
CA VAL A 102 2.38 15.27 11.48
C VAL A 102 1.91 14.66 12.81
N GLY A 103 2.83 14.33 13.70
CA GLY A 103 2.51 13.63 14.94
C GLY A 103 2.02 12.21 14.72
N TRP A 104 0.93 11.83 15.42
CA TRP A 104 0.33 10.50 15.34
C TRP A 104 -0.64 10.37 14.16
N PHE A 105 -0.49 9.28 13.43
CA PHE A 105 -1.34 8.95 12.29
C PHE A 105 -1.85 7.50 12.40
N PRO A 106 -3.18 7.27 12.42
CA PRO A 106 -3.73 5.92 12.45
C PRO A 106 -3.74 5.29 11.06
N GLY A 107 -3.54 3.99 11.00
CA GLY A 107 -3.66 3.19 9.80
C GLY A 107 -4.19 1.79 10.10
N GLY A 108 -4.42 1.00 9.06
CA GLY A 108 -4.84 -0.38 9.23
C GLY A 108 -5.65 -0.93 8.07
N GLY A 109 -6.22 -2.12 8.27
CA GLY A 109 -7.04 -2.77 7.28
C GLY A 109 -7.93 -3.87 7.85
N VAL A 110 -8.95 -4.21 7.08
CA VAL A 110 -9.86 -5.34 7.31
C VAL A 110 -9.78 -6.25 6.10
N PHE A 111 -9.63 -7.54 6.34
CA PHE A 111 -9.55 -8.54 5.29
C PHE A 111 -10.39 -9.75 5.65
N VAL A 112 -11.11 -10.26 4.66
CA VAL A 112 -11.94 -11.46 4.80
C VAL A 112 -11.65 -12.38 3.63
N THR A 113 -11.44 -13.66 3.90
CA THR A 113 -11.36 -14.70 2.88
C THR A 113 -12.36 -15.80 3.19
N HIS A 114 -12.94 -16.38 2.13
CA HIS A 114 -13.86 -17.51 2.23
C HIS A 114 -13.55 -18.54 1.15
N GLN A 115 -13.15 -19.73 1.59
CA GLN A 115 -12.92 -20.86 0.69
C GLN A 115 -14.26 -21.48 0.28
N VAL A 116 -14.68 -21.22 -0.96
CA VAL A 116 -15.93 -21.74 -1.53
C VAL A 116 -15.79 -23.22 -1.92
N SER A 117 -14.61 -23.59 -2.42
CA SER A 117 -14.26 -24.96 -2.78
C SER A 117 -12.75 -25.20 -2.60
N PRO A 118 -12.27 -26.44 -2.71
CA PRO A 118 -10.83 -26.72 -2.63
C PRO A 118 -9.96 -25.93 -3.63
N SER A 119 -10.56 -25.46 -4.71
CA SER A 119 -9.87 -24.72 -5.78
C SER A 119 -10.28 -23.26 -5.88
N PHE A 120 -11.30 -22.80 -5.15
CA PHE A 120 -11.86 -21.45 -5.35
C PHE A 120 -12.04 -20.72 -4.02
N THR A 121 -11.46 -19.55 -3.92
CA THR A 121 -11.52 -18.68 -2.74
C THR A 121 -11.96 -17.28 -3.13
N LEU A 122 -12.92 -16.74 -2.42
CA LEU A 122 -13.32 -15.34 -2.47
C LEU A 122 -12.63 -14.55 -1.39
N GLY A 123 -12.35 -13.29 -1.66
CA GLY A 123 -11.78 -12.37 -0.70
C GLY A 123 -12.29 -10.95 -0.86
N PHE A 124 -12.27 -10.24 0.24
CA PHE A 124 -12.48 -8.79 0.26
C PHE A 124 -11.53 -8.17 1.26
N GLY A 125 -10.85 -7.11 0.84
CA GLY A 125 -9.99 -6.31 1.69
C GLY A 125 -10.34 -4.83 1.63
N SER A 126 -10.14 -4.14 2.74
CA SER A 126 -10.13 -2.68 2.81
C SER A 126 -8.94 -2.26 3.65
N ALA A 127 -8.08 -1.43 3.09
CA ALA A 127 -6.86 -0.99 3.76
C ALA A 127 -6.53 0.46 3.44
N SER A 128 -5.96 1.15 4.44
CA SER A 128 -5.33 2.44 4.23
C SER A 128 -4.00 2.21 3.53
N SER A 129 -3.98 2.42 2.22
CA SER A 129 -2.81 2.16 1.38
C SER A 129 -1.78 3.28 1.43
N PHE A 130 -2.24 4.48 1.77
CA PHE A 130 -1.38 5.59 2.04
C PHE A 130 -2.13 6.71 2.77
N GLY A 131 -1.39 7.53 3.52
CA GLY A 131 -1.98 8.70 4.16
C GLY A 131 -0.89 9.57 4.75
N LEU A 132 -1.03 10.88 4.55
CA LEU A 132 -0.25 11.89 5.23
C LEU A 132 -1.13 13.11 5.44
N GLY A 133 -1.16 13.59 6.67
CA GLY A 133 -1.70 14.90 7.02
C GLY A 133 -0.56 15.76 7.55
N LEU A 134 -0.47 16.98 7.06
CA LEU A 134 0.44 18.01 7.56
C LEU A 134 -0.40 19.15 8.11
N GLU A 135 -0.13 19.56 9.34
CA GLU A 135 -0.75 20.74 9.94
C GLU A 135 0.29 21.51 10.75
N TYR A 136 0.71 22.63 10.22
CA TYR A 136 1.62 23.55 10.88
C TYR A 136 0.86 24.56 11.75
N ASP A 137 1.52 25.07 12.79
CA ASP A 137 1.01 26.13 13.65
C ASP A 137 0.60 27.40 12.84
N LYS A 138 -0.34 28.16 13.40
CA LYS A 138 -0.85 29.40 12.78
C LYS A 138 0.21 30.47 12.58
N SER A 139 1.28 30.43 13.39
CA SER A 139 2.40 31.36 13.33
C SER A 139 3.55 30.91 12.44
N TRP A 140 3.44 29.73 11.80
CA TRP A 140 4.47 29.20 10.92
C TRP A 140 4.88 30.19 9.81
N ALA A 141 6.19 30.30 9.59
CA ALA A 141 6.75 31.22 8.57
C ALA A 141 6.20 30.95 7.15
N GLY A 142 5.92 29.71 6.80
CA GLY A 142 5.36 29.30 5.51
C GLY A 142 3.83 29.34 5.40
N ARG A 143 3.10 29.89 6.37
CA ARG A 143 1.62 29.89 6.46
C ARG A 143 0.89 30.47 5.25
N TYR A 144 1.54 31.30 4.46
CA TYR A 144 0.98 31.89 3.25
C TYR A 144 1.03 30.96 2.03
N TYR A 145 1.87 29.91 2.08
CA TYR A 145 1.93 28.87 1.04
C TYR A 145 0.95 27.74 1.29
N GLY A 146 0.79 27.34 2.53
CA GLY A 146 -0.14 26.29 2.92
C GLY A 146 0.15 25.81 4.34
N ARG A 147 -0.84 25.89 5.20
CA ARG A 147 -0.70 25.50 6.60
C ARG A 147 -1.14 24.07 6.85
N GLN A 148 -2.08 23.58 6.08
CA GLN A 148 -2.65 22.25 6.21
C GLN A 148 -2.73 21.58 4.84
N ALA A 149 -2.33 20.32 4.78
CA ALA A 149 -2.52 19.45 3.64
C ALA A 149 -2.84 18.05 4.14
N ALA A 150 -3.83 17.39 3.55
CA ALA A 150 -4.14 16.00 3.86
C ALA A 150 -4.36 15.22 2.57
N LEU A 151 -3.74 14.04 2.50
CA LEU A 151 -3.88 13.11 1.41
C LEU A 151 -4.07 11.70 1.99
N ILE A 152 -5.24 11.13 1.80
CA ILE A 152 -5.60 9.82 2.37
C ILE A 152 -6.04 8.90 1.24
N GLY A 153 -5.44 7.73 1.14
CA GLY A 153 -5.80 6.68 0.21
C GLY A 153 -6.43 5.48 0.92
N LEU A 154 -7.62 5.12 0.51
CA LEU A 154 -8.30 3.90 0.94
C LEU A 154 -8.43 2.96 -0.25
N SER A 155 -7.89 1.76 -0.12
CA SER A 155 -8.04 0.69 -1.11
C SER A 155 -9.19 -0.23 -0.74
N LEU A 156 -10.05 -0.53 -1.73
CA LEU A 156 -11.06 -1.59 -1.65
C LEU A 156 -10.66 -2.69 -2.64
N LEU A 157 -10.51 -3.91 -2.15
CA LEU A 157 -9.87 -5.03 -2.83
C LEU A 157 -10.81 -6.25 -2.91
N PRO A 158 -11.86 -6.20 -3.75
CA PRO A 158 -12.60 -7.42 -4.07
C PRO A 158 -11.67 -8.36 -4.82
N SER A 159 -11.57 -9.60 -4.39
CA SER A 159 -10.57 -10.55 -4.87
C SER A 159 -11.14 -11.94 -5.06
N VAL A 160 -10.62 -12.63 -6.06
CA VAL A 160 -10.92 -14.01 -6.37
C VAL A 160 -9.61 -14.74 -6.58
N ALA A 161 -9.49 -15.94 -6.04
CA ALA A 161 -8.34 -16.79 -6.30
C ALA A 161 -8.77 -18.18 -6.75
N TYR A 162 -8.05 -18.72 -7.74
CA TYR A 162 -8.29 -20.04 -8.28
C TYR A 162 -7.01 -20.88 -8.28
N LYS A 163 -7.09 -22.04 -7.63
CA LYS A 163 -6.01 -23.03 -7.60
C LYS A 163 -6.10 -23.89 -8.85
N VAL A 164 -5.19 -23.68 -9.82
CA VAL A 164 -5.12 -24.46 -11.05
C VAL A 164 -4.57 -25.87 -10.78
N ASN A 165 -3.51 -25.96 -9.96
CA ASN A 165 -2.89 -27.19 -9.51
C ASN A 165 -2.04 -26.91 -8.25
N ASP A 166 -1.26 -27.89 -7.78
CA ASP A 166 -0.47 -27.75 -6.55
C ASP A 166 0.74 -26.79 -6.69
N LYS A 167 1.05 -26.34 -7.89
CA LYS A 167 2.17 -25.43 -8.18
C LYS A 167 1.73 -24.05 -8.67
N LEU A 168 0.47 -23.91 -9.12
CA LEU A 168 -0.01 -22.69 -9.73
C LEU A 168 -1.37 -22.30 -9.16
N SER A 169 -1.46 -21.08 -8.69
CA SER A 169 -2.70 -20.37 -8.34
C SER A 169 -2.72 -19.01 -9.02
N LEU A 170 -3.92 -18.55 -9.36
CA LEU A 170 -4.21 -17.28 -10.01
C LEU A 170 -5.14 -16.45 -9.14
#